data_821c1cf39d4ea416f7146f608ed92cd1
#
_entry.id   821c1cf39d4ea416f7146f608ed92cd1
#
_cell.length_a   1.000
_cell.length_b   1.000
_cell.length_c   1.000
_cell.angle_alpha   90.00
_cell.angle_beta   90.00
_cell.angle_gamma   90.00
#
_symmetry.space_group_name_H-M   'P 1'
#
loop_
_entity.id
_entity.type
_entity.pdbx_description
1 polymer ?
#
loop_
_entity_poly.entity_id
_entity_poly.type
_entity_poly.pdbx_seq_one_letter_code
_entity_poly.pdbx_strand_id
1 'polypeptide(L)'
;MTGFGRLTFADRSAAHVGGRQYCRDVRKRPLPLLLLLLAVAGLSACKSPSEQALEHAQRAEMLLQAGNLAGAQQEIGEAIRLREDGPNFQQLAGVIALQNGNPVGAYRAFERALEFDATNRLALAYVANLGVQIGRISQAEDAADRLLTLEPDALPALQTKGMIALSREELDEAMSYADRILTRNSADEAGAIVKARVLAKRGQAEEAVALIDNALRVSSESAALLTNKVNLHRYLRQPEPMAATLERLVASGGAGTAVKLDRVNLLYKLGRQEEAREASWALLREGMGSPSNYEVLQRIWWEFDPAPLSAEVAQGPTDWRDPPAVVQVARYLLARGNRETANLLLNSASAGAQALVAPLKLRLLADAGRGEGVERRNEALLEQDPENVDALLLRARYAQRKGDMRAALEAAQLALANDPRNPDSYIMVAQLYRAQEQDWRARQIYEEGLNQLPQSFPLVQSYMQYLHELGDRGRVVSVARNFARVLPSSEKAWGQLLAQCRATQDETCTRVAQNGLENARTSYLVDDPPGKPADRGLFGRF
;
A
#
# COMPACT_ATOMS: atom_id res chain seq x y z
N MET A 1 -11.94 -14.36 -8.59
CA MET A 1 -13.00 -13.62 -9.31
C MET A 1 -13.29 -14.30 -10.64
N THR A 2 -13.89 -15.47 -10.61
CA THR A 2 -14.34 -16.17 -11.81
C THR A 2 -15.67 -16.85 -11.48
N GLY A 3 -16.76 -16.23 -11.92
CA GLY A 3 -18.10 -16.77 -11.74
C GLY A 3 -19.18 -15.75 -12.04
N PHE A 4 -19.05 -15.02 -13.15
CA PHE A 4 -20.18 -14.23 -13.66
C PHE A 4 -21.06 -15.12 -14.53
N GLY A 5 -22.20 -15.54 -13.98
CA GLY A 5 -23.27 -16.15 -14.74
C GLY A 5 -23.74 -15.18 -15.84
N ARG A 6 -23.93 -15.71 -17.05
CA ARG A 6 -24.47 -14.97 -18.19
C ARG A 6 -25.78 -14.29 -17.83
N LEU A 7 -25.79 -12.96 -17.81
CA LEU A 7 -27.03 -12.17 -17.76
C LEU A 7 -27.70 -12.25 -19.13
N THR A 8 -28.72 -13.13 -19.25
CA THR A 8 -29.62 -13.09 -20.38
C THR A 8 -30.78 -12.17 -20.02
N PHE A 9 -30.94 -11.08 -20.74
CA PHE A 9 -32.11 -10.23 -20.67
C PHE A 9 -33.33 -10.97 -21.23
N ALA A 10 -34.21 -11.46 -20.34
CA ALA A 10 -35.49 -11.96 -20.75
C ALA A 10 -36.50 -10.82 -20.73
N ASP A 11 -36.98 -10.51 -21.93
CA ASP A 11 -38.05 -9.57 -22.22
C ASP A 11 -39.35 -10.03 -21.57
N ARG A 12 -39.93 -9.27 -20.65
CA ARG A 12 -41.36 -9.30 -20.28
C ARG A 12 -41.78 -8.01 -19.57
N SER A 13 -42.41 -7.17 -20.31
CA SER A 13 -43.75 -6.60 -20.02
C SER A 13 -43.95 -5.26 -20.73
N ALA A 14 -44.79 -5.31 -21.74
CA ALA A 14 -45.41 -4.13 -22.30
C ALA A 14 -46.53 -3.64 -21.35
N ALA A 15 -46.38 -2.44 -20.84
CA ALA A 15 -47.51 -1.71 -20.24
C ALA A 15 -47.63 -0.36 -20.97
N HIS A 16 -48.70 -0.20 -21.68
CA HIS A 16 -49.14 1.03 -22.34
C HIS A 16 -49.33 2.14 -21.31
N VAL A 17 -48.61 3.27 -21.46
CA VAL A 17 -49.10 4.56 -20.98
C VAL A 17 -48.84 5.60 -22.08
N GLY A 18 -49.94 6.24 -22.50
CA GLY A 18 -50.01 7.20 -23.58
C GLY A 18 -49.22 8.49 -23.29
N GLY A 19 -48.33 8.84 -24.16
CA GLY A 19 -47.62 10.10 -24.19
C GLY A 19 -48.07 10.97 -25.35
N ARG A 20 -48.53 12.16 -25.06
CA ARG A 20 -49.10 13.14 -25.96
C ARG A 20 -48.10 13.56 -27.04
N GLN A 21 -48.58 13.48 -28.28
CA GLN A 21 -47.98 14.05 -29.48
C GLN A 21 -47.98 15.59 -29.43
N TYR A 22 -46.83 16.18 -29.71
CA TYR A 22 -46.71 17.54 -30.21
C TYR A 22 -46.23 17.47 -31.66
N CYS A 23 -47.16 17.43 -32.60
CA CYS A 23 -46.91 17.77 -34.00
C CYS A 23 -47.64 19.10 -34.26
N ARG A 24 -46.89 20.13 -34.65
CA ARG A 24 -47.40 21.42 -35.14
C ARG A 24 -47.88 21.27 -36.55
N ASP A 25 -49.11 21.76 -36.78
CA ASP A 25 -49.79 21.90 -38.07
C ASP A 25 -48.91 22.58 -39.14
N VAL A 26 -48.81 21.95 -40.32
CA VAL A 26 -48.41 22.55 -41.58
C VAL A 26 -49.59 22.54 -42.54
N ARG A 27 -50.01 23.73 -42.95
CA ARG A 27 -51.13 24.08 -43.82
C ARG A 27 -51.09 23.36 -45.19
N LYS A 28 -52.24 22.89 -45.62
CA LYS A 28 -52.58 22.29 -46.90
C LYS A 28 -52.34 23.27 -48.08
N ARG A 29 -51.54 22.82 -49.04
CA ARG A 29 -51.65 23.23 -50.46
C ARG A 29 -51.50 21.99 -51.33
N PRO A 30 -52.30 21.76 -52.40
CA PRO A 30 -52.22 20.58 -53.23
C PRO A 30 -51.08 20.71 -54.27
N LEU A 31 -50.19 19.76 -54.32
CA LEU A 31 -49.17 19.59 -55.37
C LEU A 31 -49.29 18.17 -56.02
N PRO A 32 -48.97 18.01 -57.29
CA PRO A 32 -49.38 16.90 -58.13
C PRO A 32 -48.66 15.59 -57.83
N LEU A 33 -49.30 14.51 -58.23
CA LEU A 33 -49.10 13.06 -57.95
C LEU A 33 -47.69 12.50 -58.27
N LEU A 34 -46.75 13.29 -58.81
CA LEU A 34 -45.39 12.83 -59.21
C LEU A 34 -44.34 12.96 -58.12
N LEU A 35 -44.66 13.59 -56.99
CA LEU A 35 -43.77 13.75 -55.81
C LEU A 35 -44.01 12.75 -54.68
N LEU A 36 -44.99 11.85 -54.85
CA LEU A 36 -45.37 10.87 -53.82
C LEU A 36 -44.44 9.64 -53.78
N LEU A 37 -43.59 9.44 -54.79
CA LEU A 37 -42.63 8.32 -54.82
C LEU A 37 -41.24 8.66 -54.27
N LEU A 38 -40.94 9.92 -54.02
CA LEU A 38 -39.68 10.37 -53.39
C LEU A 38 -39.81 10.70 -51.90
N ALA A 39 -41.05 10.72 -51.35
CA ALA A 39 -41.30 11.02 -49.94
C ALA A 39 -41.26 9.76 -49.02
N VAL A 40 -41.14 8.54 -49.59
CA VAL A 40 -41.07 7.28 -48.84
C VAL A 40 -39.62 6.92 -48.47
N ALA A 41 -38.63 7.57 -49.10
CA ALA A 41 -37.20 7.32 -48.79
C ALA A 41 -36.61 8.23 -47.64
N GLY A 42 -37.44 9.06 -47.02
CA GLY A 42 -37.02 10.05 -46.03
C GLY A 42 -37.61 9.89 -44.61
N LEU A 43 -38.32 8.77 -44.35
CA LEU A 43 -38.65 8.40 -42.97
C LEU A 43 -37.43 7.71 -42.30
N SER A 44 -36.35 8.43 -42.16
CA SER A 44 -35.41 8.12 -41.10
C SER A 44 -36.22 8.18 -39.81
N ALA A 45 -36.58 7.02 -39.26
CA ALA A 45 -37.28 6.90 -38.01
C ALA A 45 -36.43 7.58 -36.96
N CYS A 46 -36.81 8.80 -36.53
CA CYS A 46 -36.21 9.43 -35.35
C CYS A 46 -36.45 8.47 -34.19
N LYS A 47 -35.40 7.73 -33.81
CA LYS A 47 -35.46 6.85 -32.65
C LYS A 47 -35.84 7.67 -31.44
N SER A 48 -36.73 7.18 -30.64
CA SER A 48 -37.11 7.81 -29.39
C SER A 48 -35.90 7.92 -28.47
N PRO A 49 -35.84 8.88 -27.55
CA PRO A 49 -34.77 8.94 -26.56
C PRO A 49 -34.59 7.64 -25.78
N SER A 50 -35.67 6.91 -25.55
CA SER A 50 -35.65 5.59 -24.90
C SER A 50 -34.96 4.51 -25.73
N GLU A 51 -35.19 4.48 -27.06
CA GLU A 51 -34.52 3.56 -27.97
C GLU A 51 -33.03 3.88 -28.11
N GLN A 52 -32.68 5.17 -28.18
CA GLN A 52 -31.29 5.62 -28.19
C GLN A 52 -30.56 5.24 -26.90
N ALA A 53 -31.19 5.44 -25.74
CA ALA A 53 -30.65 5.04 -24.46
C ALA A 53 -30.38 3.53 -24.38
N LEU A 54 -31.29 2.72 -24.89
CA LEU A 54 -31.11 1.26 -24.93
C LEU A 54 -29.95 0.85 -25.84
N GLU A 55 -29.81 1.48 -27.00
CA GLU A 55 -28.68 1.22 -27.90
C GLU A 55 -27.32 1.60 -27.28
N HIS A 56 -27.26 2.74 -26.58
CA HIS A 56 -26.08 3.11 -25.81
C HIS A 56 -25.76 2.09 -24.72
N ALA A 57 -26.77 1.63 -23.95
CA ALA A 57 -26.57 0.62 -22.94
C ALA A 57 -26.09 -0.74 -23.51
N GLN A 58 -26.63 -1.17 -24.65
CA GLN A 58 -26.18 -2.38 -25.34
C GLN A 58 -24.73 -2.25 -25.82
N ARG A 59 -24.35 -1.08 -26.36
CA ARG A 59 -22.95 -0.83 -26.72
C ARG A 59 -22.04 -0.82 -25.52
N ALA A 60 -22.48 -0.24 -24.40
CA ALA A 60 -21.73 -0.26 -23.16
C ALA A 60 -21.47 -1.70 -22.68
N GLU A 61 -22.50 -2.57 -22.77
CA GLU A 61 -22.36 -3.99 -22.39
C GLU A 61 -21.37 -4.73 -23.32
N MET A 62 -21.46 -4.52 -24.65
CA MET A 62 -20.51 -5.11 -25.60
C MET A 62 -19.07 -4.64 -25.34
N LEU A 63 -18.88 -3.35 -25.07
CA LEU A 63 -17.55 -2.78 -24.77
C LEU A 63 -17.00 -3.30 -23.43
N LEU A 64 -17.89 -3.49 -22.44
CA LEU A 64 -17.52 -4.09 -21.17
C LEU A 64 -17.03 -5.54 -21.35
N GLN A 65 -17.75 -6.35 -22.15
CA GLN A 65 -17.34 -7.72 -22.49
C GLN A 65 -16.04 -7.78 -23.28
N ALA A 66 -15.78 -6.78 -24.11
CA ALA A 66 -14.53 -6.62 -24.86
C ALA A 66 -13.36 -6.05 -24.03
N GLY A 67 -13.58 -5.73 -22.73
CA GLY A 67 -12.57 -5.15 -21.85
C GLY A 67 -12.28 -3.65 -22.10
N ASN A 68 -13.03 -3.00 -22.97
CA ASN A 68 -12.90 -1.56 -23.21
C ASN A 68 -13.71 -0.77 -22.17
N LEU A 69 -13.15 -0.66 -20.98
CA LEU A 69 -13.81 -0.03 -19.83
C LEU A 69 -14.08 1.46 -20.04
N ALA A 70 -13.18 2.18 -20.71
CA ALA A 70 -13.36 3.61 -20.98
C ALA A 70 -14.52 3.86 -21.95
N GLY A 71 -14.60 3.07 -23.03
CA GLY A 71 -15.71 3.13 -23.98
C GLY A 71 -17.05 2.72 -23.32
N ALA A 72 -17.05 1.66 -22.50
CA ALA A 72 -18.21 1.24 -21.74
C ALA A 72 -18.74 2.33 -20.79
N GLN A 73 -17.82 3.02 -20.10
CA GLN A 73 -18.17 4.14 -19.20
C GLN A 73 -18.79 5.31 -19.97
N GLN A 74 -18.29 5.63 -21.14
CA GLN A 74 -18.83 6.72 -21.98
C GLN A 74 -20.24 6.35 -22.47
N GLU A 75 -20.41 5.17 -23.06
CA GLU A 75 -21.69 4.73 -23.62
C GLU A 75 -22.78 4.62 -22.55
N ILE A 76 -22.48 4.06 -21.36
CA ILE A 76 -23.48 4.00 -20.28
C ILE A 76 -23.81 5.39 -19.73
N GLY A 77 -22.87 6.34 -19.74
CA GLY A 77 -23.11 7.74 -19.41
C GLY A 77 -24.12 8.39 -20.34
N GLU A 78 -24.02 8.14 -21.65
CA GLU A 78 -24.97 8.63 -22.64
C GLU A 78 -26.36 7.98 -22.46
N ALA A 79 -26.41 6.68 -22.18
CA ALA A 79 -27.69 5.98 -21.90
C ALA A 79 -28.42 6.63 -20.70
N ILE A 80 -27.70 6.87 -19.61
CA ILE A 80 -28.25 7.51 -18.39
C ILE A 80 -28.67 8.95 -18.66
N ARG A 81 -27.89 9.71 -19.43
CA ARG A 81 -28.24 11.08 -19.78
C ARG A 81 -29.55 11.17 -20.60
N LEU A 82 -29.78 10.21 -21.48
CA LEU A 82 -30.98 10.13 -22.30
C LEU A 82 -32.20 9.64 -21.50
N ARG A 83 -31.96 8.75 -20.51
CA ARG A 83 -32.99 8.16 -19.68
C ARG A 83 -32.44 7.84 -18.29
N GLU A 84 -32.61 8.78 -17.35
CA GLU A 84 -32.09 8.67 -15.99
C GLU A 84 -32.80 7.58 -15.15
N ASP A 85 -34.10 7.35 -15.40
CA ASP A 85 -34.98 6.47 -14.64
C ASP A 85 -34.84 4.98 -14.97
N GLY A 86 -33.77 4.58 -15.65
CA GLY A 86 -33.52 3.20 -16.01
C GLY A 86 -32.71 2.46 -14.92
N PRO A 87 -33.30 1.65 -14.02
CA PRO A 87 -32.56 0.94 -12.97
C PRO A 87 -31.47 0.03 -13.51
N ASN A 88 -31.71 -0.58 -14.69
CA ASN A 88 -30.72 -1.42 -15.35
C ASN A 88 -29.49 -0.64 -15.86
N PHE A 89 -29.65 0.63 -16.26
CA PHE A 89 -28.53 1.46 -16.69
C PHE A 89 -27.64 1.83 -15.51
N GLN A 90 -28.24 2.20 -14.39
CA GLN A 90 -27.52 2.47 -13.14
C GLN A 90 -26.80 1.20 -12.64
N GLN A 91 -27.46 0.05 -12.73
CA GLN A 91 -26.86 -1.24 -12.38
C GLN A 91 -25.65 -1.55 -13.27
N LEU A 92 -25.75 -1.38 -14.60
CA LEU A 92 -24.65 -1.59 -15.54
C LEU A 92 -23.50 -0.59 -15.28
N ALA A 93 -23.83 0.67 -14.98
CA ALA A 93 -22.83 1.68 -14.58
C ALA A 93 -22.09 1.25 -13.31
N GLY A 94 -22.78 0.68 -12.33
CA GLY A 94 -22.17 0.11 -11.12
C GLY A 94 -21.18 -1.01 -11.43
N VAL A 95 -21.55 -1.95 -12.30
CA VAL A 95 -20.66 -3.05 -12.74
C VAL A 95 -19.41 -2.51 -13.47
N ILE A 96 -19.59 -1.55 -14.38
CA ILE A 96 -18.49 -0.91 -15.10
C ILE A 96 -17.54 -0.20 -14.12
N ALA A 97 -18.10 0.52 -13.14
CA ALA A 97 -17.31 1.21 -12.12
C ALA A 97 -16.50 0.22 -11.26
N LEU A 98 -17.05 -0.95 -10.92
CA LEU A 98 -16.30 -2.01 -10.21
C LEU A 98 -15.11 -2.51 -11.03
N GLN A 99 -15.32 -2.80 -12.31
CA GLN A 99 -14.22 -3.26 -13.18
C GLN A 99 -13.15 -2.18 -13.40
N ASN A 100 -13.53 -0.91 -13.33
CA ASN A 100 -12.61 0.23 -13.33
C ASN A 100 -11.89 0.44 -11.98
N GLY A 101 -12.09 -0.43 -10.98
CA GLY A 101 -11.50 -0.27 -9.66
C GLY A 101 -12.03 0.92 -8.86
N ASN A 102 -13.24 1.38 -9.15
CA ASN A 102 -13.90 2.49 -8.47
C ASN A 102 -15.08 2.02 -7.61
N PRO A 103 -14.83 1.48 -6.39
CA PRO A 103 -15.89 0.95 -5.53
C PRO A 103 -16.86 2.04 -5.04
N VAL A 104 -16.38 3.27 -4.86
CA VAL A 104 -17.23 4.39 -4.43
C VAL A 104 -18.20 4.80 -5.55
N GLY A 105 -17.73 4.85 -6.79
CA GLY A 105 -18.57 5.09 -7.97
C GLY A 105 -19.59 3.98 -8.16
N ALA A 106 -19.18 2.73 -8.00
CA ALA A 106 -20.06 1.57 -8.08
C ALA A 106 -21.17 1.61 -7.00
N TYR A 107 -20.78 1.88 -5.76
CA TYR A 107 -21.75 2.02 -4.66
C TYR A 107 -22.83 3.05 -4.99
N ARG A 108 -22.45 4.25 -5.44
CA ARG A 108 -23.42 5.30 -5.82
C ARG A 108 -24.33 4.90 -6.96
N ALA A 109 -23.81 4.18 -7.96
CA ALA A 109 -24.62 3.72 -9.09
C ALA A 109 -25.65 2.65 -8.65
N PHE A 110 -25.26 1.69 -7.80
CA PHE A 110 -26.19 0.72 -7.26
C PHE A 110 -27.20 1.35 -6.28
N GLU A 111 -26.78 2.32 -5.46
CA GLU A 111 -27.69 3.09 -4.59
C GLU A 111 -28.74 3.83 -5.45
N ARG A 112 -28.29 4.47 -6.55
CA ARG A 112 -29.20 5.10 -7.50
C ARG A 112 -30.14 4.10 -8.18
N ALA A 113 -29.67 2.91 -8.50
CA ALA A 113 -30.55 1.84 -9.02
C ALA A 113 -31.67 1.47 -8.04
N LEU A 114 -31.39 1.50 -6.72
CA LEU A 114 -32.38 1.21 -5.67
C LEU A 114 -33.43 2.33 -5.48
N GLU A 115 -33.13 3.56 -5.90
CA GLU A 115 -34.13 4.63 -5.91
C GLU A 115 -35.24 4.38 -6.93
N PHE A 116 -34.92 3.71 -8.05
CA PHE A 116 -35.88 3.35 -9.10
C PHE A 116 -36.52 1.97 -8.91
N ASP A 117 -35.76 1.01 -8.36
CA ASP A 117 -36.26 -0.32 -8.01
C ASP A 117 -35.71 -0.74 -6.64
N ALA A 118 -36.50 -0.46 -5.61
CA ALA A 118 -36.15 -0.76 -4.22
C ALA A 118 -36.00 -2.25 -3.92
N THR A 119 -36.46 -3.14 -4.82
CA THR A 119 -36.41 -4.61 -4.68
C THR A 119 -35.32 -5.24 -5.54
N ASN A 120 -34.50 -4.47 -6.21
CA ASN A 120 -33.43 -4.97 -7.05
C ASN A 120 -32.38 -5.72 -6.21
N ARG A 121 -32.43 -7.05 -6.25
CA ARG A 121 -31.60 -7.94 -5.42
C ARG A 121 -30.12 -7.77 -5.70
N LEU A 122 -29.75 -7.56 -6.97
CA LEU A 122 -28.35 -7.36 -7.33
C LEU A 122 -27.82 -6.04 -6.75
N ALA A 123 -28.57 -4.96 -6.89
CA ALA A 123 -28.21 -3.67 -6.33
C ALA A 123 -28.13 -3.71 -4.80
N LEU A 124 -29.09 -4.36 -4.14
CA LEU A 124 -29.04 -4.58 -2.68
C LEU A 124 -27.78 -5.34 -2.26
N ALA A 125 -27.42 -6.42 -2.97
CA ALA A 125 -26.23 -7.21 -2.68
C ALA A 125 -24.94 -6.38 -2.80
N TYR A 126 -24.83 -5.57 -3.86
CA TYR A 126 -23.64 -4.70 -4.03
C TYR A 126 -23.62 -3.53 -3.05
N VAL A 127 -24.74 -2.89 -2.76
CA VAL A 127 -24.81 -1.82 -1.74
C VAL A 127 -24.42 -2.37 -0.37
N ALA A 128 -24.91 -3.56 -0.01
CA ALA A 128 -24.54 -4.22 1.24
C ALA A 128 -23.03 -4.49 1.31
N ASN A 129 -22.45 -5.13 0.31
CA ASN A 129 -21.03 -5.50 0.31
C ASN A 129 -20.11 -4.28 0.22
N LEU A 130 -20.34 -3.39 -0.76
CA LEU A 130 -19.53 -2.21 -0.97
C LEU A 130 -19.65 -1.21 0.18
N GLY A 131 -20.84 -1.11 0.79
CA GLY A 131 -21.07 -0.23 1.93
C GLY A 131 -20.15 -0.56 3.11
N VAL A 132 -19.93 -1.84 3.40
CA VAL A 132 -18.93 -2.27 4.40
C VAL A 132 -17.52 -1.84 4.00
N GLN A 133 -17.13 -2.04 2.74
CA GLN A 133 -15.79 -1.70 2.25
C GLN A 133 -15.47 -0.20 2.32
N ILE A 134 -16.48 0.67 2.08
CA ILE A 134 -16.30 2.13 2.08
C ILE A 134 -16.73 2.80 3.40
N GLY A 135 -17.05 2.00 4.44
CA GLY A 135 -17.41 2.49 5.76
C GLY A 135 -18.86 3.01 5.90
N ARG A 136 -19.74 2.70 4.94
CA ARG A 136 -21.17 3.05 5.00
C ARG A 136 -21.97 1.94 5.71
N ILE A 137 -21.62 1.65 6.97
CA ILE A 137 -22.09 0.46 7.69
C ILE A 137 -23.62 0.41 7.84
N SER A 138 -24.26 1.54 8.22
CA SER A 138 -25.71 1.57 8.42
C SER A 138 -26.50 1.30 7.12
N GLN A 139 -26.05 1.86 6.00
CA GLN A 139 -26.66 1.66 4.69
C GLN A 139 -26.41 0.23 4.18
N ALA A 140 -25.23 -0.34 4.45
CA ALA A 140 -24.92 -1.72 4.13
C ALA A 140 -25.83 -2.70 4.88
N GLU A 141 -26.08 -2.42 6.15
CA GLU A 141 -26.96 -3.21 7.02
C GLU A 141 -28.41 -3.15 6.54
N ASP A 142 -28.95 -1.95 6.26
CA ASP A 142 -30.30 -1.78 5.70
C ASP A 142 -30.46 -2.56 4.39
N ALA A 143 -29.50 -2.43 3.48
CA ALA A 143 -29.54 -3.17 2.21
C ALA A 143 -29.50 -4.69 2.41
N ALA A 144 -28.68 -5.18 3.36
CA ALA A 144 -28.62 -6.60 3.70
C ALA A 144 -29.94 -7.09 4.32
N ASP A 145 -30.56 -6.33 5.23
CA ASP A 145 -31.82 -6.69 5.86
C ASP A 145 -32.98 -6.73 4.85
N ARG A 146 -33.03 -5.77 3.93
CA ARG A 146 -33.98 -5.76 2.81
C ARG A 146 -33.78 -6.97 1.89
N LEU A 147 -32.50 -7.30 1.59
CA LEU A 147 -32.21 -8.47 0.76
C LEU A 147 -32.60 -9.77 1.46
N LEU A 148 -32.37 -9.90 2.78
CA LEU A 148 -32.82 -11.07 3.56
C LEU A 148 -34.34 -11.17 3.69
N THR A 149 -35.06 -10.05 3.63
CA THR A 149 -36.53 -10.05 3.58
C THR A 149 -37.04 -10.62 2.26
N LEU A 150 -36.36 -10.33 1.15
CA LEU A 150 -36.70 -10.86 -0.18
C LEU A 150 -36.22 -12.30 -0.37
N GLU A 151 -35.06 -12.61 0.18
CA GLU A 151 -34.38 -13.90 0.05
C GLU A 151 -33.68 -14.23 1.39
N PRO A 152 -34.34 -15.00 2.27
CA PRO A 152 -33.85 -15.22 3.65
C PRO A 152 -32.45 -15.78 3.78
N ASP A 153 -31.97 -16.48 2.75
CA ASP A 153 -30.62 -17.07 2.73
C ASP A 153 -29.70 -16.48 1.65
N ALA A 154 -29.90 -15.23 1.26
CA ALA A 154 -29.05 -14.54 0.32
C ALA A 154 -27.61 -14.46 0.84
N LEU A 155 -26.67 -15.20 0.23
CA LEU A 155 -25.27 -15.23 0.67
C LEU A 155 -24.63 -13.85 0.82
N PRO A 156 -24.79 -12.90 -0.12
CA PRO A 156 -24.18 -11.58 0.04
C PRO A 156 -24.67 -10.83 1.30
N ALA A 157 -25.94 -10.99 1.64
CA ALA A 157 -26.52 -10.35 2.82
C ALA A 157 -26.04 -11.03 4.12
N LEU A 158 -25.99 -12.37 4.15
CA LEU A 158 -25.45 -13.11 5.29
C LEU A 158 -23.96 -12.77 5.52
N GLN A 159 -23.16 -12.67 4.44
CA GLN A 159 -21.75 -12.26 4.51
C GLN A 159 -21.62 -10.85 5.10
N THR A 160 -22.43 -9.90 4.61
CA THR A 160 -22.45 -8.53 5.11
C THR A 160 -22.81 -8.47 6.58
N LYS A 161 -23.92 -9.13 7.00
CA LYS A 161 -24.35 -9.16 8.41
C LYS A 161 -23.30 -9.82 9.31
N GLY A 162 -22.70 -10.93 8.87
CA GLY A 162 -21.63 -11.60 9.60
C GLY A 162 -20.40 -10.71 9.81
N MET A 163 -20.00 -9.95 8.79
CA MET A 163 -18.90 -8.99 8.90
C MET A 163 -19.24 -7.81 9.83
N ILE A 164 -20.45 -7.29 9.77
CA ILE A 164 -20.90 -6.20 10.64
C ILE A 164 -20.96 -6.68 12.09
N ALA A 165 -21.58 -7.82 12.38
CA ALA A 165 -21.64 -8.41 13.72
C ALA A 165 -20.24 -8.63 14.29
N LEU A 166 -19.31 -9.16 13.48
CA LEU A 166 -17.91 -9.31 13.88
C LEU A 166 -17.25 -7.97 14.22
N SER A 167 -17.52 -6.91 13.46
CA SER A 167 -16.96 -5.57 13.71
C SER A 167 -17.49 -4.91 14.98
N ARG A 168 -18.70 -5.30 15.41
CA ARG A 168 -19.33 -4.87 16.67
C ARG A 168 -19.00 -5.78 17.85
N GLU A 169 -18.20 -6.83 17.62
CA GLU A 169 -17.88 -7.85 18.61
C GLU A 169 -19.10 -8.71 19.07
N GLU A 170 -20.16 -8.72 18.27
CA GLU A 170 -21.36 -9.55 18.44
C GLU A 170 -21.05 -10.98 17.98
N LEU A 171 -20.19 -11.68 18.78
CA LEU A 171 -19.56 -12.92 18.32
C LEU A 171 -20.55 -14.08 18.09
N ASP A 172 -21.64 -14.13 18.86
CA ASP A 172 -22.65 -15.17 18.70
C ASP A 172 -23.47 -14.98 17.41
N GLU A 173 -23.83 -13.75 17.09
CA GLU A 173 -24.49 -13.41 15.83
C GLU A 173 -23.58 -13.67 14.64
N ALA A 174 -22.31 -13.19 14.70
CA ALA A 174 -21.32 -13.44 13.67
C ALA A 174 -21.14 -14.94 13.39
N MET A 175 -21.09 -15.76 14.45
CA MET A 175 -21.03 -17.23 14.34
C MET A 175 -22.27 -17.79 13.66
N SER A 176 -23.46 -17.33 14.04
CA SER A 176 -24.72 -17.79 13.45
C SER A 176 -24.78 -17.51 11.95
N TYR A 177 -24.40 -16.29 11.53
CA TYR A 177 -24.35 -15.97 10.09
C TYR A 177 -23.32 -16.83 9.36
N ALA A 178 -22.11 -17.00 9.92
CA ALA A 178 -21.08 -17.83 9.32
C ALA A 178 -21.52 -19.30 9.17
N ASP A 179 -22.17 -19.88 10.17
CA ASP A 179 -22.69 -21.24 10.12
C ASP A 179 -23.77 -21.41 9.05
N ARG A 180 -24.67 -20.43 8.88
CA ARG A 180 -25.67 -20.42 7.80
C ARG A 180 -24.99 -20.38 6.42
N ILE A 181 -23.98 -19.54 6.23
CA ILE A 181 -23.20 -19.46 4.99
C ILE A 181 -22.55 -20.82 4.70
N LEU A 182 -21.81 -21.37 5.67
CA LEU A 182 -21.04 -22.61 5.50
C LEU A 182 -21.92 -23.86 5.35
N THR A 183 -23.16 -23.84 5.87
CA THR A 183 -24.15 -24.90 5.62
C THR A 183 -24.54 -24.93 4.15
N ARG A 184 -24.62 -23.81 3.48
CA ARG A 184 -24.92 -23.73 2.04
C ARG A 184 -23.73 -24.01 1.14
N ASN A 185 -22.59 -23.46 1.52
CA ASN A 185 -21.32 -23.63 0.82
C ASN A 185 -20.21 -23.78 1.85
N SER A 186 -19.82 -25.01 2.13
CA SER A 186 -18.78 -25.33 3.14
C SER A 186 -17.40 -24.76 2.83
N ALA A 187 -17.18 -24.32 1.59
CA ALA A 187 -15.94 -23.70 1.12
C ALA A 187 -16.08 -22.18 0.88
N ASP A 188 -17.18 -21.55 1.33
CA ASP A 188 -17.37 -20.11 1.18
C ASP A 188 -16.27 -19.35 1.95
N GLU A 189 -15.53 -18.51 1.22
CA GLU A 189 -14.39 -17.78 1.78
C GLU A 189 -14.81 -16.80 2.88
N ALA A 190 -15.88 -16.04 2.67
CA ALA A 190 -16.34 -15.05 3.63
C ALA A 190 -16.88 -15.72 4.90
N GLY A 191 -17.66 -16.79 4.75
CA GLY A 191 -18.14 -17.59 5.87
C GLY A 191 -17.00 -18.21 6.68
N ALA A 192 -15.99 -18.77 6.00
CA ALA A 192 -14.81 -19.33 6.63
C ALA A 192 -14.00 -18.25 7.38
N ILE A 193 -13.83 -17.07 6.79
CA ILE A 193 -13.12 -15.95 7.42
C ILE A 193 -13.87 -15.45 8.66
N VAL A 194 -15.18 -15.21 8.56
CA VAL A 194 -15.98 -14.75 9.72
C VAL A 194 -15.90 -15.76 10.85
N LYS A 195 -16.14 -17.05 10.56
CA LYS A 195 -16.09 -18.11 11.57
C LYS A 195 -14.71 -18.25 12.20
N ALA A 196 -13.64 -18.23 11.38
CA ALA A 196 -12.27 -18.33 11.88
C ALA A 196 -11.90 -17.16 12.80
N ARG A 197 -12.36 -15.96 12.48
CA ARG A 197 -12.17 -14.78 13.33
C ARG A 197 -12.91 -14.88 14.65
N VAL A 198 -14.14 -15.37 14.65
CA VAL A 198 -14.90 -15.63 15.88
C VAL A 198 -14.21 -16.68 16.74
N LEU A 199 -13.79 -17.82 16.15
CA LEU A 199 -13.05 -18.86 16.83
C LEU A 199 -11.78 -18.33 17.48
N ALA A 200 -10.99 -17.55 16.74
CA ALA A 200 -9.77 -16.96 17.27
C ALA A 200 -10.03 -16.00 18.46
N LYS A 201 -11.08 -15.15 18.37
CA LYS A 201 -11.49 -14.29 19.49
C LYS A 201 -11.97 -15.07 20.70
N ARG A 202 -12.48 -16.30 20.51
CA ARG A 202 -12.86 -17.24 21.58
C ARG A 202 -11.69 -18.07 22.11
N GLY A 203 -10.45 -17.84 21.61
CA GLY A 203 -9.27 -18.59 22.02
C GLY A 203 -9.07 -19.93 21.30
N GLN A 204 -9.85 -20.21 20.25
CA GLN A 204 -9.83 -21.44 19.44
C GLN A 204 -9.08 -21.20 18.13
N ALA A 205 -7.88 -20.61 18.19
CA ALA A 205 -7.17 -20.16 16.99
C ALA A 205 -6.65 -21.32 16.14
N GLU A 206 -6.33 -22.50 16.75
CA GLU A 206 -5.94 -23.70 16.00
C GLU A 206 -7.11 -24.24 15.17
N GLU A 207 -8.33 -24.25 15.71
CA GLU A 207 -9.53 -24.63 14.96
C GLU A 207 -9.79 -23.65 13.81
N ALA A 208 -9.53 -22.36 14.05
CA ALA A 208 -9.63 -21.33 13.03
C ALA A 208 -8.64 -21.59 11.87
N VAL A 209 -7.38 -21.97 12.16
CA VAL A 209 -6.41 -22.34 11.12
C VAL A 209 -6.90 -23.54 10.32
N ALA A 210 -7.38 -24.60 10.98
CA ALA A 210 -7.91 -25.80 10.31
C ALA A 210 -9.10 -25.47 9.39
N LEU A 211 -9.99 -24.55 9.81
CA LEU A 211 -11.12 -24.09 9.01
C LEU A 211 -10.64 -23.34 7.76
N ILE A 212 -9.69 -22.42 7.89
CA ILE A 212 -9.10 -21.71 6.75
C ILE A 212 -8.38 -22.68 5.81
N ASP A 213 -7.67 -23.68 6.34
CA ASP A 213 -7.02 -24.71 5.52
C ASP A 213 -8.02 -25.54 4.70
N ASN A 214 -9.20 -25.83 5.26
CA ASN A 214 -10.26 -26.50 4.51
C ASN A 214 -10.76 -25.63 3.34
N ALA A 215 -10.98 -24.34 3.55
CA ALA A 215 -11.40 -23.42 2.50
C ALA A 215 -10.29 -23.27 1.43
N LEU A 216 -9.02 -23.23 1.83
CA LEU A 216 -7.86 -23.16 0.92
C LEU A 216 -7.65 -24.42 0.08
N ARG A 217 -8.28 -25.57 0.37
CA ARG A 217 -8.26 -26.73 -0.51
C ARG A 217 -9.06 -26.51 -1.79
N VAL A 218 -10.07 -25.64 -1.72
CA VAL A 218 -10.92 -25.29 -2.88
C VAL A 218 -10.38 -24.00 -3.55
N SER A 219 -10.08 -22.97 -2.76
CA SER A 219 -9.60 -21.67 -3.21
C SER A 219 -8.11 -21.49 -2.83
N SER A 220 -7.22 -22.31 -3.41
CA SER A 220 -5.82 -22.45 -2.98
C SER A 220 -4.99 -21.16 -3.04
N GLU A 221 -5.37 -20.20 -3.90
CA GLU A 221 -4.69 -18.92 -4.14
C GLU A 221 -5.47 -17.71 -3.62
N SER A 222 -6.51 -17.93 -2.81
CA SER A 222 -7.28 -16.83 -2.23
C SER A 222 -6.42 -15.96 -1.33
N ALA A 223 -6.16 -14.73 -1.77
CA ALA A 223 -5.40 -13.75 -0.99
C ALA A 223 -6.10 -13.45 0.35
N ALA A 224 -7.43 -13.42 0.38
CA ALA A 224 -8.20 -13.17 1.59
C ALA A 224 -8.02 -14.28 2.63
N LEU A 225 -8.11 -15.55 2.23
CA LEU A 225 -7.89 -16.68 3.12
C LEU A 225 -6.43 -16.75 3.60
N LEU A 226 -5.46 -16.60 2.68
CA LEU A 226 -4.03 -16.60 3.02
C LEU A 226 -3.69 -15.48 4.00
N THR A 227 -4.22 -14.27 3.79
CA THR A 227 -4.03 -13.14 4.70
C THR A 227 -4.58 -13.44 6.11
N ASN A 228 -5.79 -14.00 6.21
CA ASN A 228 -6.34 -14.38 7.50
C ASN A 228 -5.51 -15.48 8.17
N LYS A 229 -4.98 -16.43 7.40
CA LYS A 229 -4.09 -17.47 7.92
C LYS A 229 -2.76 -16.90 8.44
N VAL A 230 -2.17 -15.92 7.75
CA VAL A 230 -0.98 -15.18 8.27
C VAL A 230 -1.27 -14.56 9.63
N ASN A 231 -2.43 -13.90 9.77
CA ASN A 231 -2.82 -13.28 11.05
C ASN A 231 -3.06 -14.31 12.17
N LEU A 232 -3.64 -15.46 11.87
CA LEU A 232 -3.81 -16.55 12.83
C LEU A 232 -2.46 -17.11 13.30
N HIS A 233 -1.53 -17.38 12.37
CA HIS A 233 -0.18 -17.83 12.74
C HIS A 233 0.58 -16.77 13.54
N ARG A 234 0.40 -15.47 13.23
CA ARG A 234 0.95 -14.38 14.03
C ARG A 234 0.38 -14.40 15.45
N TYR A 235 -0.94 -14.56 15.60
CA TYR A 235 -1.59 -14.65 16.90
C TYR A 235 -1.08 -15.85 17.72
N LEU A 236 -0.92 -17.01 17.08
CA LEU A 236 -0.39 -18.23 17.69
C LEU A 236 1.14 -18.21 17.89
N ARG A 237 1.82 -17.13 17.48
CA ARG A 237 3.28 -17.03 17.54
C ARG A 237 4.00 -18.17 16.82
N GLN A 238 3.52 -18.53 15.65
CA GLN A 238 4.03 -19.58 14.78
C GLN A 238 4.77 -18.98 13.58
N PRO A 239 6.02 -18.51 13.72
CA PRO A 239 6.69 -17.75 12.68
C PRO A 239 7.03 -18.58 11.43
N GLU A 240 7.36 -19.87 11.55
CA GLU A 240 7.63 -20.74 10.39
C GLU A 240 6.39 -21.00 9.53
N PRO A 241 5.22 -21.42 10.08
CA PRO A 241 3.99 -21.50 9.33
C PRO A 241 3.54 -20.16 8.73
N MET A 242 3.81 -19.05 9.45
CA MET A 242 3.53 -17.69 8.96
C MET A 242 4.38 -17.39 7.72
N ALA A 243 5.68 -17.68 7.73
CA ALA A 243 6.59 -17.48 6.59
C ALA A 243 6.14 -18.27 5.36
N ALA A 244 5.80 -19.55 5.53
CA ALA A 244 5.28 -20.40 4.45
C ALA A 244 3.96 -19.86 3.86
N THR A 245 3.09 -19.30 4.73
CA THR A 245 1.82 -18.70 4.26
C THR A 245 2.05 -17.38 3.52
N LEU A 246 2.97 -16.54 4.00
CA LEU A 246 3.38 -15.30 3.30
C LEU A 246 4.00 -15.60 1.93
N GLU A 247 4.80 -16.63 1.83
CA GLU A 247 5.37 -17.07 0.55
C GLU A 247 4.28 -17.44 -0.46
N ARG A 248 3.28 -18.23 -0.04
CA ARG A 248 2.13 -18.54 -0.89
C ARG A 248 1.33 -17.30 -1.28
N LEU A 249 1.12 -16.37 -0.34
CA LEU A 249 0.42 -15.10 -0.60
C LEU A 249 1.18 -14.24 -1.63
N VAL A 250 2.50 -14.21 -1.57
CA VAL A 250 3.33 -13.51 -2.56
C VAL A 250 3.26 -14.22 -3.92
N ALA A 251 3.34 -15.55 -3.94
CA ALA A 251 3.30 -16.35 -5.17
C ALA A 251 1.94 -16.25 -5.90
N SER A 252 0.83 -16.12 -5.17
CA SER A 252 -0.50 -15.93 -5.76
C SER A 252 -0.72 -14.55 -6.41
N GLY A 253 0.24 -13.64 -6.31
CA GLY A 253 0.11 -12.26 -6.81
C GLY A 253 -0.78 -11.35 -5.95
N GLY A 254 -1.34 -11.86 -4.85
CA GLY A 254 -2.23 -11.12 -3.94
C GLY A 254 -1.52 -10.19 -2.95
N ALA A 255 -0.17 -10.19 -2.94
CA ALA A 255 0.62 -9.45 -1.97
C ALA A 255 1.06 -8.07 -2.49
N GLY A 256 0.65 -7.00 -1.82
CA GLY A 256 1.23 -5.67 -2.00
C GLY A 256 2.64 -5.55 -1.41
N THR A 257 3.33 -4.44 -1.71
CA THR A 257 4.72 -4.18 -1.25
C THR A 257 4.88 -4.30 0.26
N ALA A 258 3.92 -3.85 1.06
CA ALA A 258 3.97 -3.95 2.52
C ALA A 258 4.06 -5.41 3.01
N VAL A 259 3.26 -6.31 2.43
CA VAL A 259 3.26 -7.75 2.76
C VAL A 259 4.59 -8.41 2.36
N LYS A 260 5.14 -8.01 1.21
CA LYS A 260 6.46 -8.49 0.76
C LYS A 260 7.58 -8.03 1.70
N LEU A 261 7.52 -6.79 2.21
CA LEU A 261 8.44 -6.28 3.23
C LEU A 261 8.30 -7.03 4.56
N ASP A 262 7.07 -7.34 4.97
CA ASP A 262 6.82 -8.16 6.16
C ASP A 262 7.44 -9.57 6.01
N ARG A 263 7.35 -10.17 4.79
CA ARG A 263 8.04 -11.44 4.50
C ARG A 263 9.56 -11.31 4.63
N VAL A 264 10.17 -10.25 4.08
CA VAL A 264 11.61 -9.99 4.23
C VAL A 264 12.00 -9.89 5.70
N ASN A 265 11.26 -9.10 6.48
CA ASN A 265 11.50 -8.93 7.91
C ASN A 265 11.42 -10.27 8.68
N LEU A 266 10.38 -11.06 8.39
CA LEU A 266 10.20 -12.36 9.04
C LEU A 266 11.31 -13.34 8.70
N LEU A 267 11.73 -13.42 7.44
CA LEU A 267 12.83 -14.29 7.01
C LEU A 267 14.13 -13.95 7.76
N TYR A 268 14.47 -12.66 7.90
CA TYR A 268 15.62 -12.26 8.71
C TYR A 268 15.48 -12.66 10.18
N LYS A 269 14.28 -12.47 10.78
CA LYS A 269 14.02 -12.89 12.17
C LYS A 269 14.15 -14.40 12.38
N LEU A 270 13.85 -15.20 11.37
CA LEU A 270 14.03 -16.66 11.37
C LEU A 270 15.49 -17.10 11.09
N GLY A 271 16.39 -16.15 10.84
CA GLY A 271 17.78 -16.45 10.47
C GLY A 271 17.95 -16.97 9.03
N ARG A 272 16.88 -16.93 8.22
CA ARG A 272 16.87 -17.34 6.80
C ARG A 272 17.42 -16.20 5.93
N GLN A 273 18.69 -15.85 6.18
CA GLN A 273 19.30 -14.63 5.65
C GLN A 273 19.37 -14.58 4.13
N GLU A 274 19.76 -15.70 3.47
CA GLU A 274 19.86 -15.73 2.00
C GLU A 274 18.49 -15.55 1.34
N GLU A 275 17.46 -16.20 1.87
CA GLU A 275 16.10 -16.05 1.35
C GLU A 275 15.56 -14.63 1.58
N ALA A 276 15.92 -13.99 2.70
CA ALA A 276 15.56 -12.59 2.96
C ALA A 276 16.24 -11.63 1.97
N ARG A 277 17.50 -11.91 1.62
CA ARG A 277 18.24 -11.19 0.57
C ARG A 277 17.59 -11.33 -0.79
N GLU A 278 17.28 -12.57 -1.19
CA GLU A 278 16.58 -12.84 -2.47
C GLU A 278 15.21 -12.14 -2.55
N ALA A 279 14.43 -12.19 -1.45
CA ALA A 279 13.14 -11.50 -1.37
C ALA A 279 13.30 -9.97 -1.46
N SER A 280 14.33 -9.40 -0.83
CA SER A 280 14.68 -7.97 -0.95
C SER A 280 15.02 -7.60 -2.40
N TRP A 281 15.76 -8.46 -3.08
CA TRP A 281 16.12 -8.30 -4.48
C TRP A 281 14.93 -8.35 -5.42
N ALA A 282 14.02 -9.30 -5.20
CA ALA A 282 12.80 -9.39 -5.98
C ALA A 282 11.99 -8.08 -5.89
N LEU A 283 11.86 -7.52 -4.68
CA LEU A 283 11.21 -6.23 -4.44
C LEU A 283 11.87 -5.08 -5.22
N LEU A 284 13.19 -4.99 -5.17
CA LEU A 284 13.93 -3.93 -5.87
C LEU A 284 13.78 -4.04 -7.39
N ARG A 285 13.78 -5.26 -7.95
CA ARG A 285 13.57 -5.50 -9.39
C ARG A 285 12.16 -5.20 -9.86
N GLU A 286 11.15 -5.48 -9.03
CA GLU A 286 9.75 -5.16 -9.34
C GLU A 286 9.46 -3.65 -9.28
N GLY A 287 10.27 -2.91 -8.51
CA GLY A 287 10.03 -1.53 -8.16
C GLY A 287 9.13 -1.41 -6.92
N MET A 288 9.51 -0.56 -6.00
CA MET A 288 8.83 -0.45 -4.70
C MET A 288 7.72 0.61 -4.66
N GLY A 289 7.49 1.32 -5.76
CA GLY A 289 6.38 2.25 -5.98
C GLY A 289 6.40 3.54 -5.14
N SER A 290 7.07 3.56 -3.99
CA SER A 290 7.09 4.71 -3.08
C SER A 290 8.44 4.84 -2.37
N PRO A 291 8.98 6.07 -2.20
CA PRO A 291 10.19 6.32 -1.40
C PRO A 291 10.12 5.75 0.02
N SER A 292 8.94 5.78 0.65
CA SER A 292 8.76 5.23 2.00
C SER A 292 9.02 3.72 2.08
N ASN A 293 8.75 2.96 1.02
CA ASN A 293 9.03 1.53 0.99
C ASN A 293 10.54 1.24 1.01
N TYR A 294 11.36 2.07 0.34
CA TYR A 294 12.82 1.97 0.43
C TYR A 294 13.33 2.25 1.85
N GLU A 295 12.75 3.22 2.54
CA GLU A 295 13.10 3.51 3.94
C GLU A 295 12.78 2.32 4.85
N VAL A 296 11.64 1.66 4.64
CA VAL A 296 11.28 0.44 5.37
C VAL A 296 12.28 -0.68 5.08
N LEU A 297 12.64 -0.92 3.82
CA LEU A 297 13.62 -1.95 3.46
C LEU A 297 15.00 -1.65 4.07
N GLN A 298 15.47 -0.41 3.98
CA GLN A 298 16.72 0.00 4.61
C GLN A 298 16.67 -0.19 6.13
N ARG A 299 15.54 0.11 6.77
CA ARG A 299 15.33 -0.11 8.21
C ARG A 299 15.46 -1.58 8.58
N ILE A 300 14.88 -2.50 7.78
CA ILE A 300 15.05 -3.95 7.96
C ILE A 300 16.53 -4.33 7.84
N TRP A 301 17.25 -3.82 6.84
CA TRP A 301 18.68 -4.07 6.69
C TRP A 301 19.52 -3.48 7.84
N TRP A 302 19.18 -2.28 8.32
CA TRP A 302 19.82 -1.69 9.50
C TRP A 302 19.65 -2.58 10.73
N GLU A 303 18.51 -3.24 10.85
CA GLU A 303 18.22 -4.17 11.94
C GLU A 303 19.05 -5.46 11.80
N PHE A 304 19.04 -6.10 10.63
CA PHE A 304 19.48 -7.49 10.50
C PHE A 304 20.74 -7.70 9.64
N ASP A 305 20.93 -6.91 8.59
CA ASP A 305 21.91 -7.24 7.56
C ASP A 305 22.78 -6.04 7.16
N PRO A 306 24.03 -5.99 7.66
CA PRO A 306 24.94 -4.93 7.28
C PRO A 306 25.41 -5.00 5.81
N ALA A 307 25.26 -6.15 5.14
CA ALA A 307 25.73 -6.40 3.78
C ALA A 307 24.68 -7.18 2.97
N PRO A 308 23.50 -6.56 2.67
CA PRO A 308 22.37 -7.26 2.05
C PRO A 308 22.60 -7.63 0.59
N LEU A 309 23.70 -7.18 -0.03
CA LEU A 309 24.10 -7.49 -1.38
C LEU A 309 25.37 -8.32 -1.41
N SER A 310 25.36 -9.41 -2.21
CA SER A 310 26.60 -10.06 -2.62
C SER A 310 27.29 -9.26 -3.75
N ALA A 311 28.60 -9.48 -3.90
CA ALA A 311 29.34 -8.88 -5.00
C ALA A 311 28.81 -9.33 -6.39
N GLU A 312 28.39 -10.59 -6.51
CA GLU A 312 27.81 -11.14 -7.74
C GLU A 312 26.54 -10.42 -8.16
N VAL A 313 25.67 -10.15 -7.19
CA VAL A 313 24.43 -9.41 -7.43
C VAL A 313 24.72 -7.95 -7.78
N ALA A 314 25.69 -7.33 -7.11
CA ALA A 314 26.08 -5.96 -7.39
C ALA A 314 26.73 -5.77 -8.77
N GLN A 315 27.33 -6.83 -9.35
CA GLN A 315 27.96 -6.84 -10.69
C GLN A 315 27.01 -7.26 -11.80
N GLY A 316 25.91 -7.95 -11.48
CA GLY A 316 24.94 -8.42 -12.46
C GLY A 316 24.24 -7.27 -13.19
N PRO A 317 23.65 -7.54 -14.39
CA PRO A 317 22.86 -6.53 -15.07
C PRO A 317 21.70 -6.11 -14.16
N THR A 318 21.75 -4.86 -13.73
CA THR A 318 20.70 -4.28 -12.91
C THR A 318 19.60 -3.78 -13.84
N ASP A 319 18.73 -4.70 -14.29
CA ASP A 319 17.43 -4.35 -14.89
C ASP A 319 16.49 -3.79 -13.79
N TRP A 320 17.00 -2.81 -13.08
CA TRP A 320 16.23 -2.16 -12.04
C TRP A 320 15.21 -1.25 -12.72
N ARG A 321 13.94 -1.58 -12.54
CA ARG A 321 12.82 -0.81 -13.09
C ARG A 321 12.73 0.60 -12.52
N ASP A 322 13.35 0.82 -11.34
CA ASP A 322 13.36 2.09 -10.65
C ASP A 322 14.82 2.59 -10.46
N PRO A 323 15.33 3.45 -11.35
CA PRO A 323 16.68 4.00 -11.23
C PRO A 323 17.01 4.66 -9.89
N PRO A 324 16.10 5.39 -9.20
CA PRO A 324 16.31 5.89 -7.85
C PRO A 324 16.64 4.80 -6.82
N ALA A 325 16.18 3.56 -7.01
CA ALA A 325 16.49 2.45 -6.11
C ALA A 325 18.00 2.20 -5.99
N VAL A 326 18.73 2.31 -7.09
CA VAL A 326 20.20 2.16 -7.11
C VAL A 326 20.86 3.18 -6.17
N VAL A 327 20.40 4.42 -6.21
CA VAL A 327 20.89 5.50 -5.35
C VAL A 327 20.62 5.19 -3.88
N GLN A 328 19.40 4.75 -3.55
CA GLN A 328 19.01 4.45 -2.17
C GLN A 328 19.82 3.28 -1.59
N VAL A 329 20.03 2.23 -2.37
CA VAL A 329 20.84 1.08 -1.95
C VAL A 329 22.32 1.45 -1.84
N ALA A 330 22.85 2.25 -2.78
CA ALA A 330 24.22 2.72 -2.71
C ALA A 330 24.47 3.62 -1.48
N ARG A 331 23.53 4.52 -1.15
CA ARG A 331 23.59 5.32 0.08
C ARG A 331 23.65 4.44 1.33
N TYR A 332 22.80 3.39 1.39
CA TYR A 332 22.82 2.43 2.49
C TYR A 332 24.19 1.73 2.61
N LEU A 333 24.70 1.17 1.50
CA LEU A 333 26.00 0.50 1.49
C LEU A 333 27.14 1.41 1.93
N LEU A 334 27.15 2.65 1.46
CA LEU A 334 28.12 3.66 1.87
C LEU A 334 28.02 4.02 3.36
N ALA A 335 26.80 4.17 3.88
CA ALA A 335 26.56 4.42 5.30
C ALA A 335 27.01 3.25 6.19
N ARG A 336 26.97 2.00 5.65
CA ARG A 336 27.47 0.79 6.32
C ARG A 336 28.97 0.52 6.12
N GLY A 337 29.65 1.34 5.34
CA GLY A 337 31.07 1.17 5.03
C GLY A 337 31.37 0.13 3.93
N ASN A 338 30.35 -0.41 3.26
CA ASN A 338 30.49 -1.41 2.19
C ASN A 338 30.86 -0.73 0.85
N ARG A 339 32.03 -0.09 0.81
CA ARG A 339 32.45 0.74 -0.33
C ARG A 339 32.69 -0.08 -1.59
N GLU A 340 33.20 -1.29 -1.47
CA GLU A 340 33.46 -2.19 -2.60
C GLU A 340 32.17 -2.57 -3.30
N THR A 341 31.21 -3.09 -2.56
CA THR A 341 29.88 -3.47 -3.10
C THR A 341 29.14 -2.26 -3.65
N ALA A 342 29.22 -1.10 -2.98
CA ALA A 342 28.65 0.15 -3.50
C ALA A 342 29.27 0.55 -4.84
N ASN A 343 30.61 0.41 -4.98
CA ASN A 343 31.29 0.73 -6.24
C ASN A 343 30.87 -0.22 -7.38
N LEU A 344 30.76 -1.52 -7.10
CA LEU A 344 30.28 -2.51 -8.07
C LEU A 344 28.86 -2.16 -8.53
N LEU A 345 27.95 -1.91 -7.58
CA LEU A 345 26.58 -1.52 -7.85
C LEU A 345 26.47 -0.26 -8.71
N LEU A 346 27.19 0.80 -8.32
CA LEU A 346 27.15 2.07 -9.04
C LEU A 346 27.71 1.95 -10.46
N ASN A 347 28.70 1.08 -10.69
CA ASN A 347 29.29 0.87 -12.02
C ASN A 347 28.39 0.03 -12.92
N SER A 348 27.59 -0.88 -12.36
CA SER A 348 26.62 -1.71 -13.10
C SER A 348 25.29 -1.00 -13.36
N ALA A 349 25.11 0.24 -12.83
CA ALA A 349 23.88 0.99 -12.99
C ALA A 349 23.51 1.21 -14.47
N SER A 350 22.22 1.08 -14.79
CA SER A 350 21.68 1.25 -16.15
C SER A 350 21.99 2.64 -16.73
N ALA A 351 21.92 2.76 -18.05
CA ALA A 351 22.18 4.05 -18.72
C ALA A 351 21.28 5.18 -18.18
N GLY A 352 20.01 4.88 -17.87
CA GLY A 352 19.07 5.85 -17.28
C GLY A 352 19.39 6.26 -15.86
N ALA A 353 20.18 5.47 -15.12
CA ALA A 353 20.59 5.77 -13.74
C ALA A 353 21.95 6.50 -13.66
N GLN A 354 22.73 6.60 -14.74
CA GLN A 354 24.12 7.11 -14.70
C GLN A 354 24.23 8.53 -14.14
N ALA A 355 23.33 9.43 -14.53
CA ALA A 355 23.31 10.80 -14.03
C ALA A 355 23.02 10.84 -12.51
N LEU A 356 22.10 10.01 -12.04
CA LEU A 356 21.70 9.93 -10.63
C LEU A 356 22.82 9.38 -9.73
N VAL A 357 23.61 8.41 -10.24
CA VAL A 357 24.67 7.76 -9.46
C VAL A 357 26.02 8.50 -9.53
N ALA A 358 26.18 9.44 -10.45
CA ALA A 358 27.44 10.15 -10.66
C ALA A 358 28.00 10.82 -9.39
N PRO A 359 27.23 11.53 -8.55
CA PRO A 359 27.74 12.15 -7.32
C PRO A 359 28.26 11.10 -6.32
N LEU A 360 27.58 9.95 -6.20
CA LEU A 360 28.02 8.89 -5.29
C LEU A 360 29.31 8.20 -5.77
N LYS A 361 29.50 8.05 -7.11
CA LYS A 361 30.78 7.61 -7.69
C LYS A 361 31.91 8.58 -7.37
N LEU A 362 31.65 9.90 -7.48
CA LEU A 362 32.63 10.92 -7.11
C LEU A 362 32.95 10.88 -5.61
N ARG A 363 31.96 10.66 -4.76
CA ARG A 363 32.16 10.46 -3.32
C ARG A 363 33.10 9.28 -3.04
N LEU A 364 32.90 8.13 -3.69
CA LEU A 364 33.76 6.96 -3.54
C LEU A 364 35.20 7.25 -3.96
N LEU A 365 35.40 7.96 -5.07
CA LEU A 365 36.73 8.37 -5.53
C LEU A 365 37.41 9.29 -4.50
N ALA A 366 36.67 10.25 -3.96
CA ALA A 366 37.17 11.15 -2.91
C ALA A 366 37.55 10.41 -1.63
N ASP A 367 36.73 9.44 -1.21
CA ASP A 367 36.95 8.63 -0.01
C ASP A 367 38.09 7.60 -0.18
N ALA A 368 38.43 7.23 -1.43
CA ALA A 368 39.56 6.37 -1.77
C ALA A 368 40.90 7.14 -1.93
N GLY A 369 40.93 8.45 -1.65
CA GLY A 369 42.09 9.29 -1.86
C GLY A 369 42.41 9.62 -3.33
N ARG A 370 41.54 9.20 -4.26
CA ARG A 370 41.64 9.46 -5.71
C ARG A 370 40.91 10.76 -6.07
N GLY A 371 41.15 11.82 -5.30
CA GLY A 371 40.37 13.04 -5.34
C GLY A 371 40.73 14.02 -6.46
N GLU A 372 41.75 13.72 -7.29
CA GLU A 372 42.16 14.63 -8.36
C GLU A 372 41.01 14.87 -9.35
N GLY A 373 40.67 16.15 -9.52
CA GLY A 373 39.58 16.57 -10.40
C GLY A 373 38.16 16.21 -9.97
N VAL A 374 37.96 15.54 -8.81
CA VAL A 374 36.62 15.20 -8.29
C VAL A 374 35.82 16.46 -8.01
N GLU A 375 36.42 17.45 -7.37
CA GLU A 375 35.73 18.71 -7.06
C GLU A 375 35.23 19.39 -8.33
N ARG A 376 36.11 19.56 -9.34
CA ARG A 376 35.70 20.16 -10.63
C ARG A 376 34.60 19.40 -11.31
N ARG A 377 34.64 18.05 -11.27
CA ARG A 377 33.55 17.21 -11.84
C ARG A 377 32.27 17.35 -11.04
N ASN A 378 32.35 17.50 -9.72
CA ASN A 378 31.18 17.73 -8.88
C ASN A 378 30.55 19.10 -9.15
N GLU A 379 31.36 20.15 -9.35
CA GLU A 379 30.85 21.46 -9.75
C GLU A 379 30.12 21.40 -11.11
N ALA A 380 30.67 20.69 -12.08
CA ALA A 380 30.02 20.49 -13.38
C ALA A 380 28.68 19.73 -13.29
N LEU A 381 28.54 18.83 -12.30
CA LEU A 381 27.22 18.20 -12.00
C LEU A 381 26.25 19.23 -11.41
N LEU A 382 26.69 20.07 -10.50
CA LEU A 382 25.86 21.10 -9.86
C LEU A 382 25.51 22.25 -10.82
N GLU A 383 26.29 22.49 -11.88
CA GLU A 383 25.89 23.39 -12.97
C GLU A 383 24.71 22.84 -13.78
N GLN A 384 24.58 21.50 -13.90
CA GLN A 384 23.49 20.84 -14.60
C GLN A 384 22.28 20.62 -13.69
N ASP A 385 22.50 20.26 -12.43
CA ASP A 385 21.49 20.00 -11.42
C ASP A 385 21.90 20.65 -10.07
N PRO A 386 21.59 21.94 -9.88
CA PRO A 386 21.95 22.69 -8.68
C PRO A 386 21.33 22.16 -7.38
N GLU A 387 20.25 21.38 -7.51
CA GLU A 387 19.49 20.83 -6.38
C GLU A 387 19.95 19.42 -5.98
N ASN A 388 20.94 18.85 -6.68
CA ASN A 388 21.40 17.49 -6.42
C ASN A 388 22.01 17.34 -5.01
N VAL A 389 21.30 16.64 -4.16
CA VAL A 389 21.62 16.51 -2.73
C VAL A 389 22.98 15.83 -2.49
N ASP A 390 23.28 14.73 -3.21
CA ASP A 390 24.55 14.02 -3.02
C ASP A 390 25.74 14.85 -3.51
N ALA A 391 25.57 15.62 -4.59
CA ALA A 391 26.59 16.55 -5.08
C ALA A 391 26.81 17.73 -4.13
N LEU A 392 25.72 18.28 -3.56
CA LEU A 392 25.77 19.33 -2.54
C LEU A 392 26.48 18.85 -1.26
N LEU A 393 26.17 17.65 -0.79
CA LEU A 393 26.86 17.05 0.36
C LEU A 393 28.34 16.79 0.08
N LEU A 394 28.69 16.42 -1.16
CA LEU A 394 30.09 16.27 -1.56
C LEU A 394 30.83 17.64 -1.59
N ARG A 395 30.17 18.69 -2.13
CA ARG A 395 30.68 20.07 -2.07
C ARG A 395 30.92 20.50 -0.62
N ALA A 396 29.98 20.26 0.28
CA ALA A 396 30.10 20.59 1.70
C ALA A 396 31.34 19.93 2.33
N ARG A 397 31.59 18.65 2.04
CA ARG A 397 32.77 17.91 2.53
C ARG A 397 34.09 18.48 2.00
N TYR A 398 34.13 18.89 0.73
CA TYR A 398 35.31 19.51 0.16
C TYR A 398 35.60 20.89 0.78
N ALA A 399 34.57 21.73 0.93
CA ALA A 399 34.68 23.03 1.58
C ALA A 399 35.15 22.87 3.04
N GLN A 400 34.59 21.91 3.78
CA GLN A 400 35.04 21.59 5.15
C GLN A 400 36.53 21.20 5.21
N ARG A 401 37.00 20.32 4.30
CA ARG A 401 38.42 19.91 4.24
C ARG A 401 39.36 21.08 3.93
N LYS A 402 38.89 22.08 3.19
CA LYS A 402 39.64 23.32 2.89
C LYS A 402 39.59 24.36 4.02
N GLY A 403 38.79 24.11 5.06
CA GLY A 403 38.55 25.04 6.15
C GLY A 403 37.53 26.13 5.86
N ASP A 404 36.89 26.11 4.67
CA ASP A 404 35.83 27.04 4.33
C ASP A 404 34.48 26.55 4.94
N MET A 405 34.35 26.82 6.24
CA MET A 405 33.16 26.39 7.01
C MET A 405 31.88 27.09 6.55
N ARG A 406 32.00 28.30 5.98
CA ARG A 406 30.84 29.03 5.46
C ARG A 406 30.28 28.34 4.22
N ALA A 407 31.12 28.11 3.21
CA ALA A 407 30.70 27.42 1.99
C ALA A 407 30.23 25.99 2.28
N ALA A 408 30.87 25.29 3.25
CA ALA A 408 30.44 23.97 3.69
C ALA A 408 29.01 23.99 4.25
N LEU A 409 28.69 24.94 5.12
CA LEU A 409 27.37 25.06 5.75
C LEU A 409 26.32 25.47 4.74
N GLU A 410 26.59 26.41 3.84
CA GLU A 410 25.69 26.83 2.77
C GLU A 410 25.30 25.64 1.88
N ALA A 411 26.26 24.83 1.44
CA ALA A 411 26.01 23.65 0.61
C ALA A 411 25.22 22.56 1.37
N ALA A 412 25.53 22.30 2.64
CA ALA A 412 24.85 21.30 3.46
C ALA A 412 23.40 21.72 3.78
N GLN A 413 23.17 23.01 4.05
CA GLN A 413 21.81 23.54 4.29
C GLN A 413 20.96 23.51 3.02
N LEU A 414 21.56 23.78 1.85
CA LEU A 414 20.86 23.65 0.58
C LEU A 414 20.49 22.19 0.30
N ALA A 415 21.39 21.24 0.59
CA ALA A 415 21.09 19.81 0.50
C ALA A 415 19.93 19.41 1.41
N LEU A 416 19.89 19.93 2.65
CA LEU A 416 18.81 19.69 3.61
C LEU A 416 17.48 20.28 3.15
N ALA A 417 17.50 21.46 2.56
CA ALA A 417 16.31 22.12 2.05
C ALA A 417 15.69 21.36 0.85
N ASN A 418 16.56 20.79 -0.03
CA ASN A 418 16.12 20.07 -1.22
C ASN A 418 15.59 18.66 -0.91
N ASP A 419 16.16 17.97 0.10
CA ASP A 419 15.67 16.66 0.54
C ASP A 419 15.66 16.55 2.08
N PRO A 420 14.58 16.98 2.73
CA PRO A 420 14.43 16.85 4.19
C PRO A 420 14.30 15.40 4.67
N ARG A 421 14.19 14.42 3.76
CA ARG A 421 14.12 12.99 4.10
C ARG A 421 15.49 12.31 4.06
N ASN A 422 16.54 13.03 3.73
CA ASN A 422 17.90 12.49 3.71
C ASN A 422 18.58 12.68 5.07
N PRO A 423 18.87 11.62 5.85
CA PRO A 423 19.50 11.73 7.14
C PRO A 423 20.94 12.29 7.06
N ASP A 424 21.66 12.03 5.94
CA ASP A 424 23.04 12.52 5.76
C ASP A 424 23.10 14.05 5.74
N SER A 425 22.04 14.73 5.28
CA SER A 425 21.96 16.20 5.27
C SER A 425 21.93 16.77 6.70
N TYR A 426 21.08 16.22 7.58
CA TYR A 426 21.03 16.62 8.99
C TYR A 426 22.36 16.35 9.71
N ILE A 427 22.92 15.16 9.48
CA ILE A 427 24.20 14.76 10.09
C ILE A 427 25.31 15.72 9.65
N MET A 428 25.37 16.06 8.36
CA MET A 428 26.39 16.98 7.84
C MET A 428 26.26 18.39 8.46
N VAL A 429 25.04 18.96 8.46
CA VAL A 429 24.81 20.30 9.03
C VAL A 429 25.14 20.30 10.52
N ALA A 430 24.73 19.30 11.29
CA ALA A 430 25.04 19.20 12.71
C ALA A 430 26.55 19.08 12.99
N GLN A 431 27.26 18.25 12.20
CA GLN A 431 28.73 18.12 12.31
C GLN A 431 29.46 19.41 11.98
N LEU A 432 28.98 20.20 11.01
CA LEU A 432 29.55 21.50 10.68
C LEU A 432 29.32 22.54 11.79
N TYR A 433 28.13 22.56 12.41
CA TYR A 433 27.90 23.41 13.58
C TYR A 433 28.79 23.03 14.76
N ARG A 434 28.95 21.72 15.00
CA ARG A 434 29.87 21.23 16.03
C ARG A 434 31.33 21.67 15.77
N ALA A 435 31.80 21.55 14.52
CA ALA A 435 33.15 21.97 14.13
C ALA A 435 33.40 23.48 14.35
N GLN A 436 32.30 24.26 14.46
CA GLN A 436 32.32 25.68 14.80
C GLN A 436 32.05 25.95 16.29
N GLU A 437 32.08 24.91 17.14
CA GLU A 437 31.78 24.98 18.58
C GLU A 437 30.35 25.49 18.90
N GLN A 438 29.41 25.34 17.94
CA GLN A 438 28.03 25.78 18.08
C GLN A 438 27.11 24.59 18.49
N ASP A 439 27.44 24.00 19.64
CA ASP A 439 26.76 22.77 20.11
C ASP A 439 25.25 22.89 20.24
N TRP A 440 24.71 24.07 20.61
CA TRP A 440 23.27 24.24 20.72
C TRP A 440 22.58 24.13 19.36
N ARG A 441 23.22 24.63 18.28
CA ARG A 441 22.70 24.49 16.90
C ARG A 441 22.81 23.06 16.40
N ALA A 442 23.95 22.41 16.67
CA ALA A 442 24.13 21.01 16.32
C ALA A 442 23.01 20.13 16.93
N ARG A 443 22.70 20.34 18.22
CA ARG A 443 21.57 19.65 18.90
C ARG A 443 20.23 19.95 18.23
N GLN A 444 19.94 21.21 17.96
CA GLN A 444 18.69 21.61 17.31
C GLN A 444 18.50 20.90 15.97
N ILE A 445 19.52 20.81 15.14
CA ILE A 445 19.49 20.11 13.84
C ILE A 445 19.24 18.61 14.02
N TYR A 446 19.90 17.95 14.99
CA TYR A 446 19.61 16.54 15.28
C TYR A 446 18.17 16.32 15.74
N GLU A 447 17.65 17.18 16.62
CA GLU A 447 16.29 17.08 17.14
C GLU A 447 15.26 17.34 16.03
N GLU A 448 15.51 18.33 15.16
CA GLU A 448 14.67 18.58 13.98
C GLU A 448 14.68 17.36 13.04
N GLY A 449 15.86 16.82 12.76
CA GLY A 449 15.99 15.62 11.93
C GLY A 449 15.25 14.41 12.51
N LEU A 450 15.30 14.19 13.83
CA LEU A 450 14.56 13.12 14.49
C LEU A 450 13.04 13.35 14.53
N ASN A 451 12.58 14.59 14.49
CA ASN A 451 11.16 14.89 14.32
C ASN A 451 10.67 14.55 12.91
N GLN A 452 11.50 14.78 11.88
CA GLN A 452 11.18 14.44 10.48
C GLN A 452 11.39 12.96 10.18
N LEU A 453 12.44 12.35 10.73
CA LEU A 453 12.90 11.00 10.47
C LEU A 453 13.04 10.19 11.77
N PRO A 454 11.95 9.99 12.52
CA PRO A 454 12.02 9.39 13.86
C PRO A 454 12.51 7.94 13.86
N GLN A 455 12.45 7.26 12.71
CA GLN A 455 12.85 5.86 12.54
C GLN A 455 14.24 5.70 11.89
N SER A 456 15.01 6.78 11.74
CA SER A 456 16.31 6.76 11.07
C SER A 456 17.42 6.25 11.97
N PHE A 457 17.90 5.04 11.75
CA PHE A 457 19.07 4.47 12.45
C PHE A 457 20.32 5.35 12.30
N PRO A 458 20.73 5.82 11.10
CA PRO A 458 21.95 6.64 10.97
C PRO A 458 21.88 7.92 11.79
N LEU A 459 20.73 8.60 11.77
CA LEU A 459 20.55 9.85 12.48
C LEU A 459 20.59 9.66 13.99
N VAL A 460 19.89 8.65 14.51
CA VAL A 460 19.91 8.29 15.94
C VAL A 460 21.32 7.92 16.39
N GLN A 461 22.04 7.10 15.63
CA GLN A 461 23.41 6.69 15.97
C GLN A 461 24.36 7.88 16.00
N SER A 462 24.29 8.75 14.99
CA SER A 462 25.12 9.96 14.92
C SER A 462 24.84 10.91 16.09
N TYR A 463 23.54 11.12 16.43
CA TYR A 463 23.18 11.98 17.55
C TYR A 463 23.59 11.38 18.90
N MET A 464 23.37 10.10 19.12
CA MET A 464 23.82 9.43 20.35
C MET A 464 25.33 9.48 20.51
N GLN A 465 26.11 9.27 19.43
CA GLN A 465 27.56 9.42 19.46
C GLN A 465 27.97 10.83 19.86
N TYR A 466 27.38 11.84 19.24
CA TYR A 466 27.64 13.24 19.56
C TYR A 466 27.33 13.56 21.03
N LEU A 467 26.20 13.08 21.57
CA LEU A 467 25.84 13.26 22.97
C LEU A 467 26.79 12.52 23.95
N HIS A 468 27.28 11.34 23.55
CA HIS A 468 28.30 10.61 24.33
C HIS A 468 29.61 11.42 24.43
N GLU A 469 30.04 12.04 23.35
CA GLU A 469 31.27 12.88 23.35
C GLU A 469 31.11 14.14 24.20
N LEU A 470 29.87 14.66 24.34
CA LEU A 470 29.54 15.74 25.28
C LEU A 470 29.34 15.27 26.73
N GLY A 471 29.31 13.96 27.00
CA GLY A 471 29.02 13.40 28.31
C GLY A 471 27.57 13.50 28.76
N ASP A 472 26.61 13.83 27.86
CA ASP A 472 25.18 14.00 28.16
C ASP A 472 24.44 12.66 28.17
N ARG A 473 24.74 11.84 29.19
CA ARG A 473 24.18 10.49 29.35
C ARG A 473 22.65 10.48 29.45
N GLY A 474 22.08 11.50 30.10
CA GLY A 474 20.61 11.59 30.28
C GLY A 474 19.90 11.75 28.94
N ARG A 475 20.43 12.59 28.06
CA ARG A 475 19.86 12.81 26.73
C ARG A 475 20.07 11.60 25.82
N VAL A 476 21.21 10.90 25.93
CA VAL A 476 21.43 9.62 25.23
C VAL A 476 20.32 8.61 25.54
N VAL A 477 20.00 8.42 26.83
CA VAL A 477 18.89 7.53 27.25
C VAL A 477 17.56 8.00 26.68
N SER A 478 17.30 9.32 26.67
CA SER A 478 16.07 9.87 26.14
C SER A 478 15.90 9.62 24.63
N VAL A 479 16.98 9.84 23.85
CA VAL A 479 17.01 9.55 22.41
C VAL A 479 16.79 8.07 22.13
N ALA A 480 17.51 7.18 22.84
CA ALA A 480 17.36 5.73 22.69
C ALA A 480 15.93 5.26 23.06
N ARG A 481 15.32 5.85 24.12
CA ARG A 481 13.96 5.54 24.53
C ARG A 481 12.93 5.95 23.48
N ASN A 482 13.04 7.15 22.92
CA ASN A 482 12.15 7.62 21.89
C ASN A 482 12.27 6.73 20.63
N PHE A 483 13.50 6.39 20.26
CA PHE A 483 13.76 5.50 19.12
C PHE A 483 13.12 4.11 19.32
N ALA A 484 13.30 3.49 20.47
CA ALA A 484 12.67 2.20 20.79
C ALA A 484 11.12 2.26 20.77
N ARG A 485 10.53 3.41 21.16
CA ARG A 485 9.07 3.60 21.13
C ARG A 485 8.52 3.72 19.70
N VAL A 486 9.26 4.35 18.78
CA VAL A 486 8.82 4.51 17.39
C VAL A 486 9.13 3.27 16.56
N LEU A 487 9.99 2.38 17.05
CA LEU A 487 10.32 1.08 16.46
C LEU A 487 10.05 -0.07 17.45
N PRO A 488 8.80 -0.31 17.82
CA PRO A 488 8.48 -1.28 18.86
C PRO A 488 8.85 -2.73 18.53
N SER A 489 8.94 -3.08 17.24
CA SER A 489 9.34 -4.40 16.74
C SER A 489 10.86 -4.58 16.55
N SER A 490 11.67 -3.52 16.79
CA SER A 490 13.12 -3.53 16.58
C SER A 490 13.84 -4.02 17.84
N GLU A 491 14.46 -5.20 17.76
CA GLU A 491 15.33 -5.73 18.82
C GLU A 491 16.55 -4.85 19.04
N LYS A 492 17.10 -4.29 17.94
CA LYS A 492 18.27 -3.41 17.99
C LYS A 492 17.97 -2.09 18.72
N ALA A 493 16.82 -1.47 18.45
CA ALA A 493 16.44 -0.24 19.13
C ALA A 493 16.23 -0.46 20.65
N TRP A 494 15.54 -1.52 21.03
CA TRP A 494 15.38 -1.88 22.45
C TRP A 494 16.68 -2.33 23.10
N GLY A 495 17.55 -3.06 22.38
CA GLY A 495 18.88 -3.43 22.83
C GLY A 495 19.77 -2.22 23.10
N GLN A 496 19.73 -1.19 22.21
CA GLN A 496 20.42 0.06 22.43
C GLN A 496 19.92 0.79 23.68
N LEU A 497 18.61 0.90 23.87
CA LEU A 497 18.04 1.48 25.09
C LEU A 497 18.50 0.70 26.33
N LEU A 498 18.43 -0.63 26.31
CA LEU A 498 18.84 -1.48 27.42
C LEU A 498 20.32 -1.26 27.80
N ALA A 499 21.20 -1.13 26.79
CA ALA A 499 22.61 -0.83 27.03
C ALA A 499 22.81 0.53 27.73
N GLN A 500 22.07 1.57 27.30
CA GLN A 500 22.17 2.90 27.91
C GLN A 500 21.57 2.91 29.34
N CYS A 501 20.44 2.24 29.58
CA CYS A 501 19.85 2.14 30.92
C CYS A 501 20.79 1.45 31.91
N ARG A 502 21.47 0.38 31.49
CA ARG A 502 22.48 -0.30 32.30
C ARG A 502 23.68 0.57 32.62
N ALA A 503 24.17 1.32 31.60
CA ALA A 503 25.30 2.24 31.75
C ALA A 503 25.01 3.39 32.72
N THR A 504 23.72 3.76 32.89
CA THR A 504 23.28 4.78 33.85
C THR A 504 22.78 4.20 35.15
N GLN A 505 22.79 2.85 35.34
CA GLN A 505 22.30 2.14 36.50
C GLN A 505 20.82 2.44 36.85
N ASP A 506 20.02 2.81 35.84
CA ASP A 506 18.57 3.04 35.98
C ASP A 506 17.81 1.70 35.91
N GLU A 507 17.47 1.14 37.03
CA GLU A 507 16.76 -0.16 37.14
C GLU A 507 15.37 -0.10 36.50
N THR A 508 14.65 1.01 36.64
CA THR A 508 13.31 1.18 36.03
C THR A 508 13.40 1.21 34.49
N CYS A 509 14.33 1.97 33.98
CA CYS A 509 14.63 2.01 32.57
C CYS A 509 15.05 0.62 32.05
N THR A 510 15.92 -0.06 32.77
CA THR A 510 16.41 -1.41 32.43
C THR A 510 15.26 -2.41 32.30
N ARG A 511 14.35 -2.43 33.28
CA ARG A 511 13.16 -3.31 33.23
C ARG A 511 12.25 -2.99 32.03
N VAL A 512 11.98 -1.71 31.75
CA VAL A 512 11.18 -1.30 30.61
C VAL A 512 11.84 -1.73 29.29
N ALA A 513 13.16 -1.53 29.17
CA ALA A 513 13.90 -1.91 27.98
C ALA A 513 13.95 -3.44 27.78
N GLN A 514 14.10 -4.21 28.85
CA GLN A 514 14.05 -5.68 28.80
C GLN A 514 12.69 -6.18 28.30
N ASN A 515 11.59 -5.67 28.86
CA ASN A 515 10.24 -6.04 28.44
C ASN A 515 9.99 -5.65 26.98
N GLY A 516 10.48 -4.46 26.56
CA GLY A 516 10.39 -4.03 25.16
C GLY A 516 11.16 -4.95 24.23
N LEU A 517 12.36 -5.37 24.60
CA LEU A 517 13.18 -6.29 23.83
C LEU A 517 12.53 -7.68 23.70
N GLU A 518 11.95 -8.19 24.78
CA GLU A 518 11.21 -9.46 24.74
C GLU A 518 9.99 -9.39 23.81
N ASN A 519 9.23 -8.30 23.89
CA ASN A 519 8.11 -8.08 22.97
C ASN A 519 8.59 -7.95 21.51
N ALA A 520 9.70 -7.25 21.25
CA ALA A 520 10.26 -7.10 19.92
C ALA A 520 10.65 -8.45 19.31
N ARG A 521 11.19 -9.38 20.09
CA ARG A 521 11.54 -10.74 19.64
C ARG A 521 10.35 -11.53 19.10
N THR A 522 9.16 -11.28 19.64
CA THR A 522 7.91 -11.94 19.24
C THR A 522 7.06 -11.11 18.26
N SER A 523 7.57 -9.97 17.81
CA SER A 523 6.95 -9.12 16.79
C SER A 523 7.49 -9.49 15.44
N TYR A 524 6.67 -10.08 14.57
CA TYR A 524 7.12 -10.67 13.30
C TYR A 524 6.94 -9.76 12.08
N LEU A 525 6.03 -8.80 12.15
CA LEU A 525 5.81 -7.81 11.08
C LEU A 525 6.66 -6.55 11.32
N VAL A 526 6.92 -5.80 10.26
CA VAL A 526 7.78 -4.60 10.31
C VAL A 526 7.32 -3.58 11.34
N ASP A 527 6.02 -3.30 11.38
CA ASP A 527 5.44 -2.33 12.32
C ASP A 527 4.44 -3.01 13.28
N ASP A 528 4.75 -4.22 13.71
CA ASP A 528 3.94 -4.90 14.72
C ASP A 528 3.92 -4.03 15.99
N PRO A 529 2.75 -3.57 16.43
CA PRO A 529 2.70 -2.72 17.61
C PRO A 529 3.10 -3.52 18.84
N PRO A 530 3.71 -2.89 19.88
CA PRO A 530 4.08 -3.58 21.12
C PRO A 530 2.84 -4.04 21.90
N GLY A 531 2.87 -5.25 22.45
CA GLY A 531 1.80 -5.84 23.27
C GLY A 531 1.38 -7.23 22.81
N LYS A 532 0.48 -7.86 23.58
CA LYS A 532 -0.04 -9.17 23.20
C LYS A 532 -0.84 -9.06 21.90
N PRO A 533 -0.68 -9.98 20.94
CA PRO A 533 -1.48 -10.01 19.71
C PRO A 533 -3.00 -9.96 19.96
N ALA A 534 -3.44 -10.47 21.11
CA ALA A 534 -4.85 -10.47 21.53
C ALA A 534 -5.45 -9.07 21.75
N ASP A 535 -4.63 -8.10 22.18
CA ASP A 535 -5.13 -6.77 22.59
C ASP A 535 -5.31 -5.80 21.40
N ARG A 536 -4.91 -6.19 20.21
CA ARG A 536 -4.82 -5.30 19.06
C ARG A 536 -5.32 -5.94 17.77
N GLY A 537 -6.60 -6.19 17.76
CA GLY A 537 -7.31 -6.64 16.57
C GLY A 537 -6.54 -7.67 15.74
N LEU A 538 -6.96 -8.91 15.79
CA LEU A 538 -6.50 -9.99 14.91
C LEU A 538 -6.42 -9.56 13.43
N PHE A 539 -6.81 -8.33 13.11
CA PHE A 539 -7.20 -7.86 11.79
C PHE A 539 -6.64 -6.47 11.43
N GLY A 540 -5.75 -5.91 12.25
CA GLY A 540 -5.26 -4.56 12.05
C GLY A 540 -4.07 -4.47 11.10
N ARG A 541 -4.23 -4.67 9.83
CA ARG A 541 -3.38 -4.21 8.72
C ARG A 541 -3.82 -4.73 7.33
N PHE A 542 -4.83 -5.57 7.30
CA PHE A 542 -5.30 -6.15 6.05
C PHE A 542 -6.80 -5.97 5.88
#